data_b66fb1bbb48c77c39db6f7f208580c3c
#
_entry.id   b66fb1bbb48c77c39db6f7f208580c3c
#
_cell.length_a   1.000
_cell.length_b   1.000
_cell.length_c   1.000
_cell.angle_alpha   90.00
_cell.angle_beta   90.00
_cell.angle_gamma   90.00
#
_symmetry.space_group_name_H-M   'P 1'
#
loop_
_entity.id
_entity.type
_entity.pdbx_description
1 polymer ?
#
loop_
_entity_poly.entity_id
_entity_poly.type
_entity_poly.pdbx_seq_one_letter_code
_entity_poly.pdbx_strand_id
1 'polypeptide(L)'
;MNINTQNVSDAEEALLESSKDMLAFGKLFLPDDYTRSETPWFHYEISDCIMDKEVKQLAVIMPRGHGKTVLTKCDILWSFLFTRDEPLFYGWVSATAKLATGNMDYIKHHLEFNERINYYFGDLKGRKWTEEDIELSTGHKLLCKSNISGIRGGAKLHKRYDLIILDDFEDENNTITPEARNKNANLITAVVYPALEPHTGRLRINGTPVHYDSFINNLLANHERAKSSGEDFAWNVKTYKAFDSEGNALWDSWFPKKKLEEKKKFYQDSGQPQKFYQEYMMEVQSAEDSIFNMKHIKFWDGTYLWDDKNEMSFVITDGDAMPVNVFVGVDPATDSIRRDSDFSVIMVVAVDENNNIYVLDYVRERGLPVLGIPGEPKEGIVDKMFNLAAIYHPSLYIVEDTTMSRPIFQALMSECRRRNDFSVRWREEKPGTRQGKLDRIQGVLAQRMTIGSVKIKKSHYDLQHEIVTFGPRMAHDDVIDALAYAVKYAYPPQNVTVQEDGSHIRKQGSPKSWIIA
;
A
#
# COMPACT_ATOMS: atom_id res chain seq x y z
N MET A 1 -30.74 -43.54 -28.54
CA MET A 1 -29.79 -42.73 -27.77
C MET A 1 -30.50 -42.32 -26.50
N ASN A 2 -30.19 -42.93 -25.38
CA ASN A 2 -30.73 -42.50 -24.08
C ASN A 2 -30.00 -41.23 -23.66
N ILE A 3 -30.62 -40.08 -23.88
CA ILE A 3 -30.18 -38.83 -23.28
C ILE A 3 -30.44 -39.00 -21.78
N ASN A 4 -29.35 -38.98 -21.01
CA ASN A 4 -29.39 -39.19 -19.56
C ASN A 4 -30.11 -37.96 -18.95
N THR A 5 -31.36 -38.11 -18.55
CA THR A 5 -32.21 -37.03 -18.01
C THR A 5 -31.58 -36.35 -16.77
N GLN A 6 -30.70 -37.04 -16.05
CA GLN A 6 -29.94 -36.45 -14.94
C GLN A 6 -28.96 -35.36 -15.42
N ASN A 7 -28.25 -35.56 -16.55
CA ASN A 7 -27.31 -34.60 -17.09
C ASN A 7 -27.98 -33.31 -17.65
N VAL A 8 -29.25 -33.41 -18.06
CA VAL A 8 -30.03 -32.22 -18.53
C VAL A 8 -30.44 -31.38 -17.33
N SER A 9 -30.85 -32.00 -16.23
CA SER A 9 -31.18 -31.34 -14.96
C SER A 9 -29.99 -30.56 -14.39
N ASP A 10 -28.81 -31.19 -14.36
CA ASP A 10 -27.58 -30.57 -13.81
C ASP A 10 -27.12 -29.36 -14.65
N ALA A 11 -27.28 -29.42 -15.98
CA ALA A 11 -26.92 -28.31 -16.86
C ALA A 11 -27.90 -27.12 -16.76
N GLU A 12 -29.20 -27.41 -16.58
CA GLU A 12 -30.22 -26.39 -16.37
C GLU A 12 -30.05 -25.71 -15.00
N GLU A 13 -29.69 -26.46 -13.96
CA GLU A 13 -29.39 -25.93 -12.64
C GLU A 13 -28.15 -25.02 -12.66
N ALA A 14 -27.06 -25.44 -13.30
CA ALA A 14 -25.86 -24.64 -13.48
C ALA A 14 -26.11 -23.34 -14.27
N LEU A 15 -26.98 -23.40 -15.30
CA LEU A 15 -27.37 -22.19 -16.02
C LEU A 15 -28.21 -21.25 -15.17
N LEU A 16 -29.13 -21.78 -14.36
CA LEU A 16 -29.95 -20.98 -13.44
C LEU A 16 -29.11 -20.35 -12.35
N GLU A 17 -28.14 -21.06 -11.79
CA GLU A 17 -27.17 -20.53 -10.85
C GLU A 17 -26.36 -19.40 -11.49
N SER A 18 -25.82 -19.63 -12.69
CA SER A 18 -25.07 -18.63 -13.46
C SER A 18 -25.88 -17.37 -13.77
N SER A 19 -27.20 -17.47 -13.90
CA SER A 19 -28.07 -16.30 -14.12
C SER A 19 -28.20 -15.42 -12.87
N LYS A 20 -27.95 -15.96 -11.70
CA LYS A 20 -28.12 -15.29 -10.40
C LYS A 20 -26.78 -14.84 -9.79
N ASP A 21 -25.69 -15.45 -10.20
CA ASP A 21 -24.34 -15.20 -9.70
C ASP A 21 -23.34 -15.01 -10.85
N MET A 22 -22.76 -13.81 -10.91
CA MET A 22 -21.77 -13.43 -11.91
C MET A 22 -20.50 -14.29 -11.84
N LEU A 23 -20.08 -14.71 -10.64
CA LEU A 23 -18.88 -15.56 -10.48
C LEU A 23 -19.16 -17.01 -10.87
N ALA A 24 -20.37 -17.52 -10.61
CA ALA A 24 -20.80 -18.82 -11.12
C ALA A 24 -20.85 -18.81 -12.67
N PHE A 25 -21.34 -17.71 -13.27
CA PHE A 25 -21.25 -17.50 -14.71
C PHE A 25 -19.79 -17.53 -15.21
N GLY A 26 -18.89 -16.80 -14.54
CA GLY A 26 -17.47 -16.78 -14.88
C GLY A 26 -16.86 -18.19 -14.88
N LYS A 27 -17.12 -18.99 -13.86
CA LYS A 27 -16.64 -20.38 -13.78
C LYS A 27 -17.21 -21.27 -14.87
N LEU A 28 -18.47 -21.09 -15.23
CA LEU A 28 -19.13 -21.91 -16.25
C LEU A 28 -18.75 -21.49 -17.67
N PHE A 29 -18.79 -20.21 -17.99
CA PHE A 29 -18.64 -19.71 -19.37
C PHE A 29 -17.24 -19.19 -19.70
N LEU A 30 -16.43 -18.81 -18.69
CA LEU A 30 -15.09 -18.25 -18.83
C LEU A 30 -14.05 -19.05 -18.00
N PRO A 31 -14.01 -20.41 -18.15
CA PRO A 31 -13.20 -21.26 -17.28
C PRO A 31 -11.70 -20.91 -17.32
N ASP A 32 -11.18 -20.47 -18.45
CA ASP A 32 -9.78 -20.10 -18.60
C ASP A 32 -9.35 -18.93 -17.68
N ASP A 33 -10.29 -18.06 -17.31
CA ASP A 33 -10.05 -16.94 -16.42
C ASP A 33 -10.37 -17.25 -14.94
N TYR A 34 -11.31 -18.18 -14.68
CA TYR A 34 -11.88 -18.40 -13.36
C TYR A 34 -11.50 -19.73 -12.69
N THR A 35 -10.87 -20.66 -13.40
CA THR A 35 -10.52 -21.99 -12.84
C THR A 35 -9.03 -22.20 -12.62
N ARG A 36 -8.19 -21.22 -12.93
CA ARG A 36 -6.73 -21.29 -12.73
C ARG A 36 -6.31 -21.24 -11.26
N SER A 37 -7.15 -20.65 -10.42
CA SER A 37 -6.96 -20.58 -8.96
C SER A 37 -8.33 -20.51 -8.29
N GLU A 38 -8.36 -20.71 -6.97
CA GLU A 38 -9.58 -20.46 -6.20
C GLU A 38 -10.00 -18.99 -6.30
N THR A 39 -11.30 -18.77 -6.42
CA THR A 39 -11.88 -17.43 -6.42
C THR A 39 -11.70 -16.80 -5.03
N PRO A 40 -10.97 -15.70 -4.90
CA PRO A 40 -10.67 -15.11 -3.59
C PRO A 40 -11.89 -14.39 -3.02
N TRP A 41 -11.93 -14.27 -1.70
CA TRP A 41 -13.03 -13.65 -0.96
C TRP A 41 -13.40 -12.24 -1.44
N PHE A 42 -12.41 -11.42 -1.81
CA PHE A 42 -12.64 -10.05 -2.27
C PHE A 42 -13.29 -9.99 -3.66
N HIS A 43 -13.19 -11.03 -4.50
CA HIS A 43 -13.95 -11.10 -5.74
C HIS A 43 -15.44 -11.30 -5.48
N TYR A 44 -15.82 -12.06 -4.43
CA TYR A 44 -17.23 -12.17 -4.03
C TYR A 44 -17.75 -10.82 -3.52
N GLU A 45 -16.99 -10.12 -2.67
CA GLU A 45 -17.36 -8.80 -2.17
C GLU A 45 -17.55 -7.77 -3.29
N ILE A 46 -16.67 -7.79 -4.30
CA ILE A 46 -16.78 -6.90 -5.47
C ILE A 46 -17.99 -7.32 -6.34
N SER A 47 -18.18 -8.62 -6.58
CA SER A 47 -19.30 -9.16 -7.35
C SER A 47 -20.63 -8.74 -6.73
N ASP A 48 -20.78 -8.85 -5.42
CA ASP A 48 -21.99 -8.41 -4.70
C ASP A 48 -22.26 -6.91 -4.96
N CYS A 49 -21.25 -6.06 -4.88
CA CYS A 49 -21.40 -4.64 -5.20
C CYS A 49 -21.73 -4.38 -6.69
N ILE A 50 -21.20 -5.19 -7.60
CA ILE A 50 -21.48 -5.10 -9.04
C ILE A 50 -22.93 -5.47 -9.34
N MET A 51 -23.44 -6.52 -8.71
CA MET A 51 -24.78 -7.04 -8.89
C MET A 51 -25.86 -6.21 -8.19
N ASP A 52 -25.51 -5.50 -7.13
CA ASP A 52 -26.41 -4.60 -6.41
C ASP A 52 -26.75 -3.37 -7.26
N LYS A 53 -28.04 -3.27 -7.65
CA LYS A 53 -28.55 -2.16 -8.49
C LYS A 53 -28.61 -0.81 -7.75
N GLU A 54 -28.56 -0.82 -6.40
CA GLU A 54 -28.54 0.40 -5.58
C GLU A 54 -27.14 1.02 -5.51
N VAL A 55 -26.09 0.26 -5.82
CA VAL A 55 -24.71 0.78 -5.92
C VAL A 55 -24.55 1.52 -7.26
N LYS A 56 -24.80 2.83 -7.23
CA LYS A 56 -24.72 3.70 -8.44
C LYS A 56 -23.27 4.09 -8.80
N GLN A 57 -22.42 4.34 -7.82
CA GLN A 57 -21.00 4.66 -8.01
C GLN A 57 -20.16 3.64 -7.25
N LEU A 58 -19.33 2.89 -7.99
CA LEU A 58 -18.41 1.89 -7.43
C LEU A 58 -16.98 2.18 -7.86
N ALA A 59 -16.07 2.29 -6.90
CA ALA A 59 -14.63 2.37 -7.15
C ALA A 59 -13.94 1.11 -6.60
N VAL A 60 -13.27 0.35 -7.48
CA VAL A 60 -12.52 -0.85 -7.14
C VAL A 60 -11.03 -0.57 -7.35
N ILE A 61 -10.33 -0.34 -6.25
CA ILE A 61 -8.91 0.03 -6.25
C ILE A 61 -8.13 -1.14 -5.66
N MET A 62 -7.39 -1.84 -6.50
CA MET A 62 -6.71 -3.07 -6.09
C MET A 62 -5.42 -3.30 -6.87
N PRO A 63 -4.54 -4.19 -6.38
CA PRO A 63 -3.24 -4.45 -6.98
C PRO A 63 -3.31 -4.93 -8.42
N ARG A 64 -2.27 -4.63 -9.18
CA ARG A 64 -2.10 -5.12 -10.54
C ARG A 64 -2.11 -6.66 -10.58
N GLY A 65 -2.82 -7.24 -11.56
CA GLY A 65 -2.94 -8.69 -11.73
C GLY A 65 -3.91 -9.39 -10.78
N HIS A 66 -4.71 -8.66 -9.99
CA HIS A 66 -5.69 -9.24 -9.06
C HIS A 66 -7.13 -9.31 -9.63
N GLY A 67 -7.31 -9.21 -10.95
CA GLY A 67 -8.57 -9.57 -11.61
C GLY A 67 -9.54 -8.42 -11.91
N LYS A 68 -9.19 -7.12 -11.72
CA LYS A 68 -10.05 -5.96 -12.03
C LYS A 68 -10.76 -6.07 -13.38
N THR A 69 -9.96 -6.15 -14.43
CA THR A 69 -10.44 -6.20 -15.81
C THR A 69 -11.18 -7.50 -16.12
N VAL A 70 -10.80 -8.62 -15.48
CA VAL A 70 -11.48 -9.91 -15.62
C VAL A 70 -12.91 -9.84 -15.07
N LEU A 71 -13.08 -9.26 -13.87
CA LEU A 71 -14.41 -9.02 -13.29
C LEU A 71 -15.27 -8.12 -14.18
N THR A 72 -14.67 -7.05 -14.75
CA THR A 72 -15.35 -6.16 -15.70
C THR A 72 -15.85 -6.90 -16.94
N LYS A 73 -15.01 -7.74 -17.54
CA LYS A 73 -15.34 -8.56 -18.70
C LYS A 73 -16.48 -9.52 -18.40
N CYS A 74 -16.39 -10.16 -17.24
CA CYS A 74 -17.43 -11.08 -16.76
C CYS A 74 -18.77 -10.37 -16.58
N ASP A 75 -18.78 -9.20 -15.92
CA ASP A 75 -19.98 -8.38 -15.72
C ASP A 75 -20.66 -7.99 -17.05
N ILE A 76 -19.89 -7.50 -18.03
CA ILE A 76 -20.42 -7.09 -19.32
C ILE A 76 -21.08 -8.28 -20.02
N LEU A 77 -20.39 -9.44 -20.10
CA LEU A 77 -20.93 -10.63 -20.72
C LEU A 77 -22.16 -11.15 -19.97
N TRP A 78 -22.06 -11.26 -18.63
CA TRP A 78 -23.17 -11.70 -17.78
C TRP A 78 -24.40 -10.81 -17.94
N SER A 79 -24.23 -9.49 -17.88
CA SER A 79 -25.31 -8.53 -18.03
C SER A 79 -25.98 -8.63 -19.40
N PHE A 80 -25.21 -8.76 -20.47
CA PHE A 80 -25.77 -8.84 -21.85
C PHE A 80 -26.47 -10.16 -22.13
N LEU A 81 -26.06 -11.25 -21.49
CA LEU A 81 -26.65 -12.57 -21.72
C LEU A 81 -27.91 -12.80 -20.89
N PHE A 82 -28.00 -12.26 -19.69
CA PHE A 82 -29.11 -12.51 -18.78
C PHE A 82 -30.12 -11.37 -18.63
N THR A 83 -29.79 -10.14 -19.08
CA THR A 83 -30.77 -9.04 -19.11
C THR A 83 -31.58 -9.11 -20.38
N ARG A 84 -32.90 -9.32 -20.27
CA ARG A 84 -33.80 -9.50 -21.43
C ARG A 84 -34.88 -8.44 -21.56
N ASP A 85 -35.16 -7.68 -20.50
CA ASP A 85 -36.31 -6.78 -20.46
C ASP A 85 -36.10 -5.52 -21.31
N GLU A 86 -34.87 -4.94 -21.25
CA GLU A 86 -34.48 -3.78 -22.05
C GLU A 86 -33.04 -3.87 -22.54
N PRO A 87 -32.75 -3.41 -23.78
CA PRO A 87 -31.38 -3.34 -24.26
C PRO A 87 -30.50 -2.43 -23.41
N LEU A 88 -29.35 -2.91 -22.97
CA LEU A 88 -28.36 -2.18 -22.21
C LEU A 88 -27.39 -1.42 -23.12
N PHE A 89 -27.01 -0.22 -22.69
CA PHE A 89 -25.97 0.55 -23.35
C PHE A 89 -24.81 0.82 -22.39
N TYR A 90 -23.66 0.21 -22.66
CA TYR A 90 -22.46 0.29 -21.85
C TYR A 90 -21.35 1.06 -22.56
N GLY A 91 -20.65 1.89 -21.79
CA GLY A 91 -19.40 2.56 -22.19
C GLY A 91 -18.23 2.03 -21.39
N TRP A 92 -17.13 1.70 -22.05
CA TRP A 92 -15.90 1.25 -21.41
C TRP A 92 -14.72 2.10 -21.87
N VAL A 93 -14.07 2.79 -20.94
CA VAL A 93 -12.93 3.67 -21.22
C VAL A 93 -11.66 3.09 -20.60
N SER A 94 -10.59 3.04 -21.38
CA SER A 94 -9.24 2.64 -20.94
C SER A 94 -8.22 3.74 -21.28
N ALA A 95 -7.04 3.76 -20.66
CA ALA A 95 -6.03 4.81 -20.90
C ALA A 95 -5.51 4.84 -22.33
N THR A 96 -5.41 3.70 -23.02
CA THR A 96 -4.84 3.60 -24.36
C THR A 96 -5.76 2.90 -25.37
N ALA A 97 -5.60 3.23 -26.68
CA ALA A 97 -6.33 2.59 -27.76
C ALA A 97 -6.12 1.07 -27.78
N LYS A 98 -4.89 0.60 -27.56
CA LYS A 98 -4.57 -0.82 -27.52
C LYS A 98 -5.30 -1.57 -26.40
N LEU A 99 -5.47 -0.96 -25.23
CA LEU A 99 -6.26 -1.55 -24.15
C LEU A 99 -7.75 -1.57 -24.49
N ALA A 100 -8.28 -0.49 -25.04
CA ALA A 100 -9.68 -0.40 -25.42
C ALA A 100 -10.05 -1.43 -26.49
N THR A 101 -9.27 -1.55 -27.57
CA THR A 101 -9.48 -2.55 -28.63
C THR A 101 -9.29 -3.97 -28.11
N GLY A 102 -8.27 -4.25 -27.31
CA GLY A 102 -8.06 -5.57 -26.72
C GLY A 102 -9.20 -6.02 -25.79
N ASN A 103 -9.79 -5.08 -25.05
CA ASN A 103 -10.96 -5.35 -24.23
C ASN A 103 -12.20 -5.65 -25.09
N MET A 104 -12.42 -4.90 -26.17
CA MET A 104 -13.49 -5.16 -27.13
C MET A 104 -13.32 -6.51 -27.82
N ASP A 105 -12.09 -6.83 -28.26
CA ASP A 105 -11.79 -8.10 -28.92
C ASP A 105 -12.07 -9.30 -28.02
N TYR A 106 -11.78 -9.19 -26.72
CA TYR A 106 -12.12 -10.23 -25.75
C TYR A 106 -13.65 -10.46 -25.69
N ILE A 107 -14.44 -9.40 -25.57
CA ILE A 107 -15.91 -9.50 -25.52
C ILE A 107 -16.44 -10.12 -26.83
N LYS A 108 -15.97 -9.62 -27.98
CA LYS A 108 -16.36 -10.15 -29.31
C LYS A 108 -15.99 -11.62 -29.45
N HIS A 109 -14.78 -12.01 -29.04
CA HIS A 109 -14.32 -13.38 -29.09
C HIS A 109 -15.28 -14.34 -28.37
N HIS A 110 -15.67 -13.99 -27.14
CA HIS A 110 -16.61 -14.84 -26.40
C HIS A 110 -18.02 -14.84 -26.99
N LEU A 111 -18.51 -13.72 -27.50
CA LEU A 111 -19.83 -13.65 -28.14
C LEU A 111 -19.87 -14.38 -29.49
N GLU A 112 -18.73 -14.47 -30.22
CA GLU A 112 -18.66 -15.14 -31.52
C GLU A 112 -18.24 -16.62 -31.43
N PHE A 113 -17.29 -16.95 -30.54
CA PHE A 113 -16.58 -18.25 -30.60
C PHE A 113 -16.70 -19.10 -29.33
N ASN A 114 -17.26 -18.58 -28.23
CA ASN A 114 -17.46 -19.39 -27.04
C ASN A 114 -18.60 -20.41 -27.26
N GLU A 115 -18.24 -21.68 -27.37
CA GLU A 115 -19.20 -22.77 -27.68
C GLU A 115 -20.34 -22.85 -26.67
N ARG A 116 -20.09 -22.60 -25.38
CA ARG A 116 -21.14 -22.62 -24.35
C ARG A 116 -22.08 -21.44 -24.48
N ILE A 117 -21.57 -20.23 -24.76
CA ILE A 117 -22.39 -19.05 -24.98
C ILE A 117 -23.25 -19.27 -26.23
N ASN A 118 -22.66 -19.73 -27.33
CA ASN A 118 -23.38 -20.00 -28.58
C ASN A 118 -24.43 -21.10 -28.42
N TYR A 119 -24.16 -22.14 -27.62
CA TYR A 119 -25.11 -23.22 -27.35
C TYR A 119 -26.37 -22.73 -26.62
N TYR A 120 -26.22 -21.89 -25.58
CA TYR A 120 -27.34 -21.44 -24.75
C TYR A 120 -28.04 -20.18 -25.28
N PHE A 121 -27.32 -19.28 -25.95
CA PHE A 121 -27.82 -17.95 -26.33
C PHE A 121 -27.91 -17.74 -27.87
N GLY A 122 -27.32 -18.62 -28.65
CA GLY A 122 -27.31 -18.53 -30.11
C GLY A 122 -26.37 -17.46 -30.66
N ASP A 123 -26.59 -17.05 -31.92
CA ASP A 123 -25.82 -16.01 -32.59
C ASP A 123 -26.25 -14.61 -32.07
N LEU A 124 -25.36 -13.95 -31.45
CA LEU A 124 -25.56 -12.65 -30.79
C LEU A 124 -25.02 -11.46 -31.62
N LYS A 125 -24.44 -11.73 -32.79
CA LYS A 125 -23.87 -10.69 -33.66
C LYS A 125 -24.95 -9.81 -34.27
N GLY A 126 -24.86 -8.51 -34.00
CA GLY A 126 -25.76 -7.52 -34.57
C GLY A 126 -25.21 -6.82 -35.82
N ARG A 127 -25.85 -5.72 -36.21
CA ARG A 127 -25.50 -4.99 -37.44
C ARG A 127 -24.18 -4.21 -37.33
N LYS A 128 -23.86 -3.74 -36.15
CA LYS A 128 -22.62 -2.99 -35.89
C LYS A 128 -21.65 -3.86 -35.11
N TRP A 129 -20.46 -4.09 -35.67
CA TRP A 129 -19.47 -4.99 -35.10
C TRP A 129 -18.05 -4.54 -35.41
N THR A 130 -17.71 -3.34 -34.88
CA THR A 130 -16.41 -2.70 -35.13
C THR A 130 -15.42 -2.97 -34.00
N GLU A 131 -14.23 -2.41 -34.07
CA GLU A 131 -13.21 -2.50 -33.02
C GLU A 131 -13.54 -1.70 -31.75
N GLU A 132 -14.43 -0.70 -31.87
CA GLU A 132 -14.77 0.18 -30.76
C GLU A 132 -16.26 0.22 -30.41
N ASP A 133 -17.14 -0.27 -31.29
CA ASP A 133 -18.59 -0.14 -31.15
C ASP A 133 -19.28 -1.39 -31.68
N ILE A 134 -19.92 -2.14 -30.79
CA ILE A 134 -20.72 -3.32 -31.16
C ILE A 134 -22.15 -3.17 -30.67
N GLU A 135 -23.06 -3.76 -31.46
CA GLU A 135 -24.46 -3.88 -31.13
C GLU A 135 -24.85 -5.35 -31.30
N LEU A 136 -25.39 -5.98 -30.27
CA LEU A 136 -25.84 -7.35 -30.28
C LEU A 136 -27.19 -7.47 -31.02
N SER A 137 -27.53 -8.67 -31.50
CA SER A 137 -28.85 -8.99 -32.09
C SER A 137 -30.00 -8.74 -31.10
N THR A 138 -29.72 -8.79 -29.80
CA THR A 138 -30.65 -8.46 -28.71
C THR A 138 -30.82 -6.95 -28.48
N GLY A 139 -30.06 -6.11 -29.20
CA GLY A 139 -30.08 -4.66 -29.06
C GLY A 139 -29.11 -4.10 -27.99
N HIS A 140 -28.46 -4.95 -27.20
CA HIS A 140 -27.42 -4.49 -26.26
C HIS A 140 -26.26 -3.84 -27.01
N LYS A 141 -25.64 -2.81 -26.41
CA LYS A 141 -24.59 -2.06 -27.06
C LYS A 141 -23.41 -1.85 -26.12
N LEU A 142 -22.19 -2.06 -26.66
CA LEU A 142 -20.93 -1.74 -26.00
C LEU A 142 -20.11 -0.77 -26.83
N LEU A 143 -19.67 0.32 -26.21
CA LEU A 143 -18.74 1.28 -26.78
C LEU A 143 -17.44 1.26 -25.97
N CYS A 144 -16.31 0.87 -26.58
CA CYS A 144 -14.97 0.96 -25.96
C CYS A 144 -14.22 2.17 -26.51
N LYS A 145 -13.63 2.98 -25.64
CA LYS A 145 -12.87 4.20 -26.01
C LYS A 145 -11.56 4.29 -25.24
N SER A 146 -10.58 4.89 -25.91
CA SER A 146 -9.25 5.13 -25.33
C SER A 146 -9.12 6.46 -24.57
N ASN A 147 -10.20 7.22 -24.50
CA ASN A 147 -10.23 8.46 -23.74
C ASN A 147 -11.66 8.79 -23.30
N ILE A 148 -11.75 9.51 -22.20
CA ILE A 148 -13.04 9.88 -21.59
C ILE A 148 -13.87 10.78 -22.51
N SER A 149 -13.26 11.64 -23.32
CA SER A 149 -13.99 12.54 -24.23
C SER A 149 -14.76 11.80 -25.33
N GLY A 150 -14.36 10.58 -25.67
CA GLY A 150 -15.03 9.72 -26.63
C GLY A 150 -16.45 9.29 -26.23
N ILE A 151 -16.79 9.41 -24.94
CA ILE A 151 -18.13 9.10 -24.41
C ILE A 151 -19.18 10.11 -24.90
N ARG A 152 -18.81 11.38 -25.14
CA ARG A 152 -19.76 12.44 -25.57
C ARG A 152 -20.54 12.13 -26.85
N GLY A 153 -19.98 11.38 -27.76
CA GLY A 153 -20.61 11.07 -29.08
C GLY A 153 -21.41 9.77 -29.10
N GLY A 154 -21.47 9.02 -28.00
CA GLY A 154 -22.06 7.69 -27.94
C GLY A 154 -23.59 7.67 -27.85
N ALA A 155 -24.21 8.73 -27.35
CA ALA A 155 -25.66 8.83 -27.25
C ALA A 155 -26.31 8.88 -28.65
N LYS A 156 -26.76 7.73 -29.15
CA LYS A 156 -27.59 7.63 -30.34
C LYS A 156 -29.01 7.26 -29.93
N LEU A 157 -29.99 7.83 -30.65
CA LEU A 157 -31.40 7.48 -30.52
C LEU A 157 -31.99 7.71 -29.11
N HIS A 158 -31.64 8.81 -28.45
CA HIS A 158 -32.22 9.23 -27.16
C HIS A 158 -31.93 8.33 -25.97
N LYS A 159 -31.07 7.29 -26.06
CA LYS A 159 -30.67 6.47 -24.92
C LYS A 159 -29.33 6.92 -24.34
N ARG A 160 -29.30 7.10 -23.01
CA ARG A 160 -28.10 7.38 -22.22
C ARG A 160 -27.44 6.07 -21.79
N TYR A 161 -26.22 6.15 -21.23
CA TYR A 161 -25.52 4.96 -20.77
C TYR A 161 -26.15 4.39 -19.50
N ASP A 162 -26.44 3.10 -19.48
CA ASP A 162 -26.86 2.36 -18.29
C ASP A 162 -25.64 2.09 -17.36
N LEU A 163 -24.46 1.96 -17.97
CA LEU A 163 -23.19 1.80 -17.23
C LEU A 163 -22.05 2.45 -18.01
N ILE A 164 -21.21 3.22 -17.30
CA ILE A 164 -19.89 3.63 -17.79
C ILE A 164 -18.83 3.06 -16.88
N ILE A 165 -17.82 2.44 -17.47
CA ILE A 165 -16.67 1.84 -16.78
C ILE A 165 -15.41 2.61 -17.17
N LEU A 166 -14.69 3.11 -16.21
CA LEU A 166 -13.36 3.71 -16.36
C LEU A 166 -12.33 2.71 -15.79
N ASP A 167 -11.66 1.99 -16.69
CA ASP A 167 -10.76 0.89 -16.34
C ASP A 167 -9.31 1.28 -16.65
N ASP A 168 -8.48 1.42 -15.61
CA ASP A 168 -7.11 1.93 -15.69
C ASP A 168 -7.03 3.21 -16.58
N PHE A 169 -7.96 4.15 -16.38
CA PHE A 169 -8.09 5.35 -17.22
C PHE A 169 -7.05 6.43 -16.92
N GLU A 170 -6.47 6.42 -15.73
CA GLU A 170 -5.32 7.22 -15.35
C GLU A 170 -4.04 6.44 -15.58
N ASP A 171 -3.07 7.07 -16.22
CA ASP A 171 -1.71 6.57 -16.41
C ASP A 171 -0.67 7.66 -16.10
N GLU A 172 0.60 7.30 -16.13
CA GLU A 172 1.69 8.25 -15.87
C GLU A 172 1.66 9.44 -16.83
N ASN A 173 1.29 9.23 -18.10
CA ASN A 173 1.33 10.29 -19.11
C ASN A 173 0.20 11.30 -18.93
N ASN A 174 -1.01 10.81 -18.59
CA ASN A 174 -2.18 11.67 -18.44
C ASN A 174 -2.37 12.25 -17.03
N THR A 175 -1.39 12.00 -16.12
CA THR A 175 -1.38 12.53 -14.75
C THR A 175 -0.13 13.36 -14.41
N ILE A 176 0.82 13.53 -15.34
CA ILE A 176 2.08 14.26 -15.12
C ILE A 176 1.83 15.68 -14.63
N THR A 177 1.01 16.45 -15.33
CA THR A 177 0.79 17.87 -15.01
C THR A 177 -0.50 18.11 -14.23
N PRO A 178 -0.56 19.16 -13.39
CA PRO A 178 -1.80 19.56 -12.71
C PRO A 178 -2.97 19.78 -13.67
N GLU A 179 -2.69 20.34 -14.85
CA GLU A 179 -3.70 20.61 -15.89
C GLU A 179 -4.26 19.29 -16.44
N ALA A 180 -3.42 18.28 -16.66
CA ALA A 180 -3.85 16.96 -17.13
C ALA A 180 -4.72 16.26 -16.07
N ARG A 181 -4.34 16.30 -14.80
CA ARG A 181 -5.13 15.75 -13.69
C ARG A 181 -6.48 16.46 -13.54
N ASN A 182 -6.49 17.80 -13.56
CA ASN A 182 -7.72 18.59 -13.52
C ASN A 182 -8.61 18.32 -14.74
N LYS A 183 -8.02 18.11 -15.92
CA LYS A 183 -8.78 17.72 -17.12
C LYS A 183 -9.45 16.38 -16.94
N ASN A 184 -8.76 15.36 -16.38
CA ASN A 184 -9.35 14.05 -16.10
C ASN A 184 -10.53 14.19 -15.12
N ALA A 185 -10.36 14.88 -14.00
CA ALA A 185 -11.41 15.10 -13.02
C ALA A 185 -12.63 15.84 -13.62
N ASN A 186 -12.40 16.88 -14.40
CA ASN A 186 -13.45 17.63 -15.09
C ASN A 186 -14.18 16.78 -16.14
N LEU A 187 -13.48 15.91 -16.87
CA LEU A 187 -14.12 15.02 -17.83
C LEU A 187 -15.05 14.01 -17.13
N ILE A 188 -14.66 13.49 -15.97
CA ILE A 188 -15.50 12.57 -15.19
C ILE A 188 -16.77 13.28 -14.72
N THR A 189 -16.64 14.47 -14.12
CA THR A 189 -17.76 15.19 -13.53
C THR A 189 -18.65 15.88 -14.57
N ALA A 190 -18.09 16.44 -15.64
CA ALA A 190 -18.81 17.23 -16.64
C ALA A 190 -19.18 16.45 -17.92
N VAL A 191 -18.62 15.26 -18.13
CA VAL A 191 -18.88 14.46 -19.34
C VAL A 191 -19.46 13.09 -19.01
N VAL A 192 -18.76 12.32 -18.17
CA VAL A 192 -19.13 10.91 -17.87
C VAL A 192 -20.40 10.87 -17.03
N TYR A 193 -20.39 11.56 -15.90
CA TYR A 193 -21.54 11.52 -14.98
C TYR A 193 -22.83 12.01 -15.63
N PRO A 194 -22.87 13.14 -16.37
CA PRO A 194 -24.08 13.58 -17.08
C PRO A 194 -24.48 12.71 -18.27
N ALA A 195 -23.60 11.84 -18.79
CA ALA A 195 -23.94 10.93 -19.88
C ALA A 195 -24.70 9.67 -19.41
N LEU A 196 -24.73 9.42 -18.12
CA LEU A 196 -25.46 8.29 -17.51
C LEU A 196 -26.97 8.53 -17.55
N GLU A 197 -27.72 7.41 -17.58
CA GLU A 197 -29.17 7.45 -17.37
C GLU A 197 -29.46 8.02 -15.96
N PRO A 198 -30.35 9.03 -15.83
CA PRO A 198 -30.52 9.75 -14.57
C PRO A 198 -30.95 8.89 -13.37
N HIS A 199 -31.75 7.85 -13.59
CA HIS A 199 -32.33 7.05 -12.51
C HIS A 199 -31.61 5.72 -12.27
N THR A 200 -31.14 5.07 -13.34
CA THR A 200 -30.57 3.72 -13.31
C THR A 200 -29.10 3.67 -13.67
N GLY A 201 -28.56 4.76 -14.21
CA GLY A 201 -27.19 4.83 -14.67
C GLY A 201 -26.16 4.60 -13.56
N ARG A 202 -25.14 3.81 -13.86
CA ARG A 202 -24.09 3.42 -12.94
C ARG A 202 -22.71 3.83 -13.45
N LEU A 203 -21.84 4.23 -12.55
CA LEU A 203 -20.46 4.57 -12.84
C LEU A 203 -19.52 3.63 -12.07
N ARG A 204 -18.59 3.00 -12.77
CA ARG A 204 -17.54 2.17 -12.16
C ARG A 204 -16.18 2.68 -12.51
N ILE A 205 -15.31 2.69 -11.52
CA ILE A 205 -13.90 3.02 -11.66
C ILE A 205 -13.09 1.85 -11.17
N ASN A 206 -12.26 1.29 -12.03
CA ASN A 206 -11.27 0.29 -11.66
C ASN A 206 -9.89 0.88 -11.92
N GLY A 207 -8.96 0.71 -10.99
CA GLY A 207 -7.62 1.20 -11.21
C GLY A 207 -6.67 0.98 -10.07
N THR A 208 -5.47 1.49 -10.28
CA THR A 208 -4.45 1.69 -9.27
C THR A 208 -4.17 3.19 -9.19
N PRO A 209 -3.91 3.76 -8.02
CA PRO A 209 -3.54 5.17 -7.94
C PRO A 209 -2.18 5.38 -8.64
N VAL A 210 -2.10 6.41 -9.49
CA VAL A 210 -0.91 6.68 -10.31
C VAL A 210 -0.14 7.90 -9.81
N HIS A 211 -0.86 8.88 -9.29
CA HIS A 211 -0.31 10.13 -8.78
C HIS A 211 -1.05 10.56 -7.52
N TYR A 212 -0.35 11.17 -6.56
CA TYR A 212 -0.94 11.61 -5.28
C TYR A 212 -2.12 12.59 -5.44
N ASP A 213 -2.14 13.37 -6.50
CA ASP A 213 -3.20 14.31 -6.87
C ASP A 213 -3.99 13.82 -8.10
N SER A 214 -4.06 12.51 -8.35
CA SER A 214 -4.93 11.92 -9.36
C SER A 214 -6.37 11.85 -8.86
N PHE A 215 -7.32 11.65 -9.77
CA PHE A 215 -8.73 11.50 -9.42
C PHE A 215 -8.96 10.32 -8.47
N ILE A 216 -8.34 9.16 -8.77
CA ILE A 216 -8.44 7.96 -7.93
C ILE A 216 -7.92 8.25 -6.52
N ASN A 217 -6.73 8.86 -6.40
CA ASN A 217 -6.14 9.11 -5.08
C ASN A 217 -6.94 10.16 -4.27
N ASN A 218 -7.44 11.20 -4.93
CA ASN A 218 -8.33 12.18 -4.31
C ASN A 218 -9.65 11.55 -3.87
N LEU A 219 -10.20 10.60 -4.65
CA LEU A 219 -11.39 9.83 -4.28
C LEU A 219 -11.15 9.00 -3.01
N LEU A 220 -10.01 8.30 -2.92
CA LEU A 220 -9.61 7.55 -1.73
C LEU A 220 -9.46 8.45 -0.51
N ALA A 221 -8.76 9.57 -0.64
CA ALA A 221 -8.56 10.54 0.45
C ALA A 221 -9.89 11.14 0.96
N ASN A 222 -10.82 11.43 0.05
CA ASN A 222 -12.14 11.94 0.41
C ASN A 222 -13.00 10.86 1.09
N HIS A 223 -12.91 9.60 0.63
CA HIS A 223 -13.59 8.46 1.28
C HIS A 223 -13.11 8.27 2.72
N GLU A 224 -11.80 8.25 2.97
CA GLU A 224 -11.24 8.11 4.33
C GLU A 224 -11.63 9.30 5.24
N ARG A 225 -11.69 10.51 4.68
CA ARG A 225 -12.17 11.69 5.40
C ARG A 225 -13.64 11.54 5.80
N ALA A 226 -14.52 11.19 4.86
CA ALA A 226 -15.93 10.98 5.13
C ALA A 226 -16.15 9.87 6.17
N LYS A 227 -15.44 8.76 6.06
CA LYS A 227 -15.46 7.67 7.05
C LYS A 227 -15.05 8.13 8.45
N SER A 228 -14.03 8.99 8.54
CA SER A 228 -13.52 9.52 9.82
C SER A 228 -14.47 10.55 10.44
N SER A 229 -15.18 11.35 9.63
CA SER A 229 -16.16 12.35 10.09
C SER A 229 -17.58 11.78 10.26
N GLY A 230 -17.83 10.55 9.79
CA GLY A 230 -19.17 9.94 9.82
C GLY A 230 -20.14 10.55 8.79
N GLU A 231 -19.62 11.20 7.75
CA GLU A 231 -20.39 11.80 6.66
C GLU A 231 -20.75 10.75 5.60
N ASP A 232 -21.91 10.94 4.96
CA ASP A 232 -22.32 10.12 3.82
C ASP A 232 -21.38 10.36 2.63
N PHE A 233 -21.02 9.27 1.96
CA PHE A 233 -20.18 9.32 0.78
C PHE A 233 -20.87 8.67 -0.41
N ALA A 234 -20.95 9.38 -1.53
CA ALA A 234 -21.72 8.93 -2.71
C ALA A 234 -21.14 7.68 -3.40
N TRP A 235 -19.89 7.34 -3.14
CA TRP A 235 -19.21 6.21 -3.73
C TRP A 235 -19.11 5.02 -2.78
N ASN A 236 -19.40 3.83 -3.29
CA ASN A 236 -18.97 2.59 -2.66
C ASN A 236 -17.51 2.34 -3.07
N VAL A 237 -16.59 2.42 -2.11
CA VAL A 237 -15.15 2.30 -2.38
C VAL A 237 -14.63 0.99 -1.80
N LYS A 238 -14.07 0.15 -2.67
CA LYS A 238 -13.41 -1.10 -2.32
C LYS A 238 -11.92 -0.97 -2.60
N THR A 239 -11.12 -0.98 -1.55
CA THR A 239 -9.66 -0.85 -1.65
C THR A 239 -8.99 -2.07 -1.05
N TYR A 240 -8.06 -2.66 -1.82
CA TYR A 240 -7.32 -3.85 -1.41
C TYR A 240 -5.82 -3.63 -1.61
N LYS A 241 -5.00 -4.13 -0.70
CA LYS A 241 -3.54 -4.14 -0.79
C LYS A 241 -3.06 -5.56 -1.01
N ALA A 242 -1.95 -5.74 -1.74
CA ALA A 242 -1.40 -7.08 -2.00
C ALA A 242 -0.93 -7.81 -0.74
N PHE A 243 -0.52 -7.07 0.28
CA PHE A 243 -0.27 -7.57 1.62
C PHE A 243 -1.26 -6.95 2.61
N ASP A 244 -1.76 -7.77 3.53
CA ASP A 244 -2.48 -7.30 4.70
C ASP A 244 -1.51 -6.74 5.77
N SER A 245 -2.08 -6.32 6.91
CA SER A 245 -1.30 -5.79 8.05
C SER A 245 -0.38 -6.83 8.71
N GLU A 246 -0.64 -8.12 8.51
CA GLU A 246 0.16 -9.23 9.04
C GLU A 246 1.20 -9.72 8.04
N GLY A 247 1.23 -9.13 6.85
CA GLY A 247 2.13 -9.51 5.77
C GLY A 247 1.69 -10.78 5.04
N ASN A 248 0.41 -11.17 5.12
CA ASN A 248 -0.16 -12.24 4.32
C ASN A 248 -0.54 -11.72 2.94
N ALA A 249 -0.46 -12.59 1.93
CA ALA A 249 -0.87 -12.24 0.58
C ALA A 249 -2.41 -12.14 0.49
N LEU A 250 -2.92 -11.13 -0.20
CA LEU A 250 -4.34 -10.93 -0.47
C LEU A 250 -4.97 -12.12 -1.22
N TRP A 251 -4.22 -12.69 -2.18
CA TRP A 251 -4.64 -13.82 -3.01
C TRP A 251 -3.53 -14.87 -3.10
N ASP A 252 -3.33 -15.63 -2.02
CA ASP A 252 -2.19 -16.54 -1.89
C ASP A 252 -2.16 -17.67 -2.94
N SER A 253 -3.33 -18.18 -3.36
CA SER A 253 -3.42 -19.22 -4.41
C SER A 253 -2.98 -18.74 -5.81
N TRP A 254 -2.99 -17.43 -6.08
CA TRP A 254 -2.59 -16.82 -7.35
C TRP A 254 -1.28 -16.05 -7.26
N PHE A 255 -1.14 -15.24 -6.23
CA PHE A 255 0.07 -14.48 -5.88
C PHE A 255 0.56 -14.86 -4.49
N PRO A 256 1.23 -16.03 -4.32
CA PRO A 256 1.81 -16.42 -3.05
C PRO A 256 2.72 -15.34 -2.47
N LYS A 257 2.76 -15.23 -1.15
CA LYS A 257 3.60 -14.28 -0.42
C LYS A 257 5.03 -14.21 -0.99
N LYS A 258 5.66 -15.36 -1.24
CA LYS A 258 7.00 -15.45 -1.82
C LYS A 258 7.11 -14.72 -3.17
N LYS A 259 6.13 -14.86 -4.06
CA LYS A 259 6.12 -14.16 -5.36
C LYS A 259 5.96 -12.65 -5.21
N LEU A 260 5.17 -12.19 -4.25
CA LEU A 260 5.03 -10.77 -3.97
C LEU A 260 6.31 -10.18 -3.38
N GLU A 261 7.00 -10.91 -2.50
CA GLU A 261 8.31 -10.54 -1.97
C GLU A 261 9.39 -10.49 -3.06
N GLU A 262 9.40 -11.45 -3.99
CA GLU A 262 10.28 -11.44 -5.16
C GLU A 262 10.02 -10.21 -6.04
N LYS A 263 8.76 -9.83 -6.25
CA LYS A 263 8.40 -8.59 -6.97
C LYS A 263 8.85 -7.34 -6.21
N LYS A 264 8.61 -7.28 -4.90
CA LYS A 264 9.08 -6.18 -4.03
C LYS A 264 10.58 -6.02 -4.17
N LYS A 265 11.33 -7.12 -4.06
CA LYS A 265 12.78 -7.13 -4.23
C LYS A 265 13.21 -6.67 -5.64
N PHE A 266 12.54 -7.12 -6.69
CA PHE A 266 12.84 -6.68 -8.07
C PHE A 266 12.76 -5.16 -8.22
N TYR A 267 11.69 -4.53 -7.72
CA TYR A 267 11.55 -3.06 -7.75
C TYR A 267 12.63 -2.36 -6.92
N GLN A 268 13.00 -2.94 -5.78
CA GLN A 268 14.07 -2.43 -4.91
C GLN A 268 15.44 -2.49 -5.61
N ASP A 269 15.78 -3.66 -6.15
CA ASP A 269 17.05 -3.86 -6.88
C ASP A 269 17.13 -3.00 -8.14
N SER A 270 15.97 -2.65 -8.74
CA SER A 270 15.85 -1.73 -9.86
C SER A 270 15.90 -0.24 -9.47
N GLY A 271 16.05 0.08 -8.19
CA GLY A 271 16.10 1.47 -7.70
C GLY A 271 14.76 2.21 -7.74
N GLN A 272 13.64 1.47 -7.85
CA GLN A 272 12.29 2.03 -7.91
C GLN A 272 11.32 1.40 -6.88
N PRO A 273 11.68 1.36 -5.58
CA PRO A 273 10.85 0.71 -4.57
C PRO A 273 9.44 1.30 -4.48
N GLN A 274 9.28 2.61 -4.73
CA GLN A 274 8.00 3.31 -4.75
C GLN A 274 7.00 2.73 -5.76
N LYS A 275 7.48 2.13 -6.86
CA LYS A 275 6.61 1.48 -7.84
C LYS A 275 5.90 0.24 -7.28
N PHE A 276 6.57 -0.51 -6.40
CA PHE A 276 5.91 -1.62 -5.73
C PHE A 276 4.76 -1.12 -4.84
N TYR A 277 4.99 -0.07 -4.06
CA TYR A 277 3.96 0.49 -3.18
C TYR A 277 2.80 1.07 -3.98
N GLN A 278 3.08 1.76 -5.08
CA GLN A 278 2.06 2.25 -6.01
C GLN A 278 1.21 1.11 -6.60
N GLU A 279 1.83 0.11 -7.21
CA GLU A 279 1.17 -0.92 -8.01
C GLU A 279 0.56 -2.05 -7.18
N TYR A 280 1.08 -2.30 -5.96
CA TYR A 280 0.68 -3.43 -5.13
C TYR A 280 0.13 -3.02 -3.76
N MET A 281 0.50 -1.86 -3.22
CA MET A 281 0.04 -1.40 -1.92
C MET A 281 -0.95 -0.23 -1.98
N MET A 282 -1.27 0.25 -3.17
CA MET A 282 -2.17 1.41 -3.42
C MET A 282 -1.67 2.70 -2.76
N GLU A 283 -0.36 2.82 -2.57
CA GLU A 283 0.29 3.96 -1.93
C GLU A 283 1.05 4.77 -2.97
N VAL A 284 0.56 5.97 -3.28
CA VAL A 284 1.21 6.88 -4.23
C VAL A 284 1.76 8.08 -3.50
N GLN A 285 2.94 8.48 -3.92
CA GLN A 285 3.63 9.61 -3.32
C GLN A 285 4.26 10.47 -4.40
N SER A 286 4.29 11.78 -4.11
CA SER A 286 4.89 12.75 -5.00
C SER A 286 6.37 12.94 -4.65
N ALA A 287 7.23 12.75 -5.63
CA ALA A 287 8.63 13.18 -5.52
C ALA A 287 8.75 14.72 -5.45
N GLU A 288 7.73 15.46 -5.90
CA GLU A 288 7.72 16.93 -5.92
C GLU A 288 7.39 17.53 -4.56
N ASP A 289 6.58 16.82 -3.73
CA ASP A 289 6.24 17.24 -2.35
C ASP A 289 7.15 16.60 -1.29
N SER A 290 8.03 15.70 -1.69
CA SER A 290 8.95 15.06 -0.76
C SER A 290 10.07 16.01 -0.35
N ILE A 291 10.28 16.15 0.95
CA ILE A 291 11.37 16.93 1.54
C ILE A 291 12.73 16.26 1.27
N PHE A 292 12.73 14.93 1.19
CA PHE A 292 13.91 14.14 0.87
C PHE A 292 13.71 13.38 -0.44
N ASN A 293 14.79 13.00 -1.12
CA ASN A 293 14.75 12.16 -2.32
C ASN A 293 15.88 11.11 -2.31
N MET A 294 15.87 10.17 -3.24
CA MET A 294 16.82 9.07 -3.32
C MET A 294 18.29 9.51 -3.31
N LYS A 295 18.63 10.67 -3.87
CA LYS A 295 20.02 11.18 -3.88
C LYS A 295 20.55 11.52 -2.47
N HIS A 296 19.65 11.79 -1.53
CA HIS A 296 20.00 12.09 -0.13
C HIS A 296 20.23 10.82 0.71
N ILE A 297 19.86 9.64 0.20
CA ILE A 297 20.10 8.37 0.87
C ILE A 297 21.55 7.94 0.62
N LYS A 298 22.29 7.74 1.69
CA LYS A 298 23.62 7.13 1.66
C LYS A 298 23.54 5.74 2.26
N PHE A 299 24.11 4.78 1.54
CA PHE A 299 24.19 3.41 2.01
C PHE A 299 25.52 3.13 2.64
N TRP A 300 25.52 2.24 3.62
CA TRP A 300 26.72 1.68 4.20
C TRP A 300 26.58 0.17 4.29
N ASP A 301 27.72 -0.52 4.18
CA ASP A 301 27.80 -1.97 4.30
C ASP A 301 28.86 -2.26 5.36
N GLY A 302 28.41 -2.74 6.51
CA GLY A 302 29.29 -2.97 7.65
C GLY A 302 28.54 -3.59 8.81
N THR A 303 29.29 -3.84 9.89
CA THR A 303 28.81 -4.53 11.09
C THR A 303 29.03 -3.70 12.34
N TYR A 304 28.20 -3.98 13.34
CA TYR A 304 28.37 -3.46 14.69
C TYR A 304 29.20 -4.44 15.53
N LEU A 305 30.09 -3.93 16.37
CA LEU A 305 30.89 -4.70 17.31
C LEU A 305 30.86 -4.05 18.69
N TRP A 306 30.67 -4.87 19.72
CA TRP A 306 30.88 -4.49 21.12
C TRP A 306 32.21 -5.06 21.66
N ASP A 307 33.00 -4.23 22.26
CA ASP A 307 34.27 -4.62 22.96
C ASP A 307 34.03 -4.66 24.46
N ASP A 308 33.86 -5.86 25.00
CA ASP A 308 33.63 -6.09 26.43
C ASP A 308 34.76 -5.61 27.33
N LYS A 309 36.01 -5.57 26.82
CA LYS A 309 37.18 -5.14 27.65
C LYS A 309 37.20 -3.65 27.91
N ASN A 310 36.84 -2.90 26.86
CA ASN A 310 36.90 -1.44 26.90
C ASN A 310 35.53 -0.79 27.12
N GLU A 311 34.45 -1.62 27.17
CA GLU A 311 33.04 -1.17 27.20
C GLU A 311 32.74 -0.14 26.09
N MET A 312 33.18 -0.45 24.88
CA MET A 312 33.08 0.43 23.70
C MET A 312 32.37 -0.21 22.53
N SER A 313 31.57 0.60 21.87
CA SER A 313 30.88 0.21 20.63
C SER A 313 31.69 0.68 19.41
N PHE A 314 31.69 -0.14 18.36
CA PHE A 314 32.33 0.15 17.08
C PHE A 314 31.40 -0.16 15.91
N VAL A 315 31.55 0.63 14.86
CA VAL A 315 31.04 0.30 13.53
C VAL A 315 32.24 -0.03 12.64
N ILE A 316 32.21 -1.21 12.03
CA ILE A 316 33.24 -1.66 11.09
C ILE A 316 32.69 -1.47 9.68
N THR A 317 33.37 -0.62 8.90
CA THR A 317 33.04 -0.39 7.49
C THR A 317 34.33 -0.13 6.70
N ASP A 318 34.42 -0.64 5.49
CA ASP A 318 35.62 -0.54 4.61
C ASP A 318 36.92 -1.04 5.25
N GLY A 319 36.83 -1.90 6.26
CA GLY A 319 37.97 -2.45 7.01
C GLY A 319 38.38 -1.65 8.23
N ASP A 320 37.81 -0.47 8.44
CA ASP A 320 38.12 0.40 9.58
C ASP A 320 37.10 0.22 10.69
N ALA A 321 37.59 0.12 11.94
CA ALA A 321 36.77 0.10 13.15
C ALA A 321 36.66 1.50 13.74
N MET A 322 35.48 2.10 13.63
CA MET A 322 35.22 3.45 14.16
C MET A 322 34.47 3.38 15.47
N PRO A 323 34.96 4.04 16.55
CA PRO A 323 34.25 4.10 17.82
C PRO A 323 32.96 4.90 17.64
N VAL A 324 31.87 4.40 18.28
CA VAL A 324 30.55 5.01 18.19
C VAL A 324 29.84 5.04 19.54
N ASN A 325 28.90 5.97 19.68
CA ASN A 325 27.85 5.90 20.68
C ASN A 325 26.55 5.44 20.07
N VAL A 326 25.79 4.62 20.78
CA VAL A 326 24.51 4.07 20.28
C VAL A 326 23.32 4.73 20.97
N PHE A 327 22.29 5.06 20.19
CA PHE A 327 21.03 5.66 20.65
C PHE A 327 19.84 4.93 20.06
N VAL A 328 18.72 4.95 20.78
CA VAL A 328 17.49 4.29 20.33
C VAL A 328 16.32 5.28 20.38
N GLY A 329 15.61 5.41 19.28
CA GLY A 329 14.33 6.12 19.21
C GLY A 329 13.16 5.14 19.28
N VAL A 330 12.17 5.43 20.10
CA VAL A 330 10.99 4.58 20.27
C VAL A 330 9.75 5.42 20.02
N ASP A 331 9.00 5.02 19.00
CA ASP A 331 7.66 5.54 18.67
C ASP A 331 6.63 4.45 19.00
N PRO A 332 5.96 4.50 20.16
CA PRO A 332 5.01 3.48 20.57
C PRO A 332 3.60 3.79 20.02
N ALA A 333 3.05 2.93 19.18
CA ALA A 333 1.65 3.01 18.77
C ALA A 333 0.70 2.53 19.87
N THR A 334 -0.54 3.02 19.83
CA THR A 334 -1.60 2.56 20.72
C THR A 334 -1.95 1.10 20.47
N ASP A 335 -2.20 0.34 21.54
CA ASP A 335 -2.50 -1.12 21.56
C ASP A 335 -3.87 -1.48 20.92
N SER A 336 -4.27 -0.80 19.84
CA SER A 336 -5.50 -1.14 19.15
C SER A 336 -5.20 -2.13 18.03
N ILE A 337 -5.70 -3.36 18.17
CA ILE A 337 -5.72 -4.44 17.16
C ILE A 337 -6.59 -4.07 15.93
N ARG A 338 -6.91 -2.79 15.75
CA ARG A 338 -7.66 -2.34 14.57
C ARG A 338 -6.77 -2.38 13.34
N ARG A 339 -7.32 -2.82 12.21
CA ARG A 339 -6.61 -2.94 10.92
C ARG A 339 -5.91 -1.66 10.44
N ASP A 340 -6.25 -0.51 11.02
CA ASP A 340 -5.73 0.82 10.68
C ASP A 340 -4.85 1.43 11.79
N SER A 341 -4.33 0.65 12.75
CA SER A 341 -3.46 1.17 13.81
C SER A 341 -2.04 1.43 13.29
N ASP A 342 -1.40 2.49 13.79
CA ASP A 342 0.00 2.82 13.51
C ASP A 342 0.97 1.73 13.98
N PHE A 343 2.19 1.75 13.45
CA PHE A 343 3.24 0.81 13.86
C PHE A 343 3.98 1.33 15.09
N SER A 344 4.27 0.42 16.03
CA SER A 344 5.31 0.71 17.02
C SER A 344 6.68 0.50 16.37
N VAL A 345 7.57 1.49 16.52
CA VAL A 345 8.91 1.44 15.95
C VAL A 345 9.96 1.62 17.05
N ILE A 346 10.99 0.78 17.01
CA ILE A 346 12.20 0.93 17.83
C ILE A 346 13.39 1.02 16.88
N MET A 347 14.00 2.20 16.78
CA MET A 347 15.08 2.54 15.85
C MET A 347 16.42 2.60 16.56
N VAL A 348 17.41 1.86 16.10
CA VAL A 348 18.77 1.82 16.67
C VAL A 348 19.74 2.53 15.73
N VAL A 349 20.42 3.57 16.24
CA VAL A 349 21.43 4.33 15.49
C VAL A 349 22.75 4.38 16.23
N ALA A 350 23.85 4.41 15.49
CA ALA A 350 25.18 4.68 16.00
C ALA A 350 25.71 6.01 15.47
N VAL A 351 26.51 6.73 16.25
CA VAL A 351 27.12 8.02 15.90
C VAL A 351 28.62 7.91 16.06
N ASP A 352 29.39 8.22 15.03
CA ASP A 352 30.85 8.26 15.07
C ASP A 352 31.37 9.63 15.51
N GLU A 353 32.69 9.76 15.65
CA GLU A 353 33.38 11.00 16.03
C GLU A 353 33.19 12.16 15.02
N ASN A 354 32.91 11.83 13.75
CA ASN A 354 32.64 12.79 12.70
C ASN A 354 31.16 13.18 12.59
N ASN A 355 30.36 12.74 13.56
CA ASN A 355 28.90 12.98 13.59
C ASN A 355 28.11 12.30 12.44
N ASN A 356 28.68 11.25 11.83
CA ASN A 356 27.92 10.40 10.92
C ASN A 356 27.00 9.48 11.72
N ILE A 357 25.78 9.32 11.23
CA ILE A 357 24.74 8.46 11.79
C ILE A 357 24.67 7.19 10.99
N TYR A 358 24.80 6.06 11.62
CA TYR A 358 24.62 4.74 11.03
C TYR A 358 23.35 4.11 11.59
N VAL A 359 22.36 3.87 10.77
CA VAL A 359 21.18 3.09 11.18
C VAL A 359 21.61 1.63 11.24
N LEU A 360 21.68 1.07 12.45
CA LEU A 360 22.11 -0.30 12.70
C LEU A 360 20.99 -1.29 12.42
N ASP A 361 19.82 -1.04 13.01
CA ASP A 361 18.66 -1.92 12.95
C ASP A 361 17.38 -1.18 13.36
N TYR A 362 16.21 -1.76 13.12
CA TYR A 362 14.95 -1.29 13.68
C TYR A 362 13.90 -2.42 13.73
N VAL A 363 13.00 -2.30 14.70
CA VAL A 363 11.79 -3.12 14.81
C VAL A 363 10.62 -2.27 14.37
N ARG A 364 9.72 -2.82 13.53
CA ARG A 364 8.47 -2.18 13.07
C ARG A 364 7.35 -3.20 13.14
N GLU A 365 6.49 -3.10 14.14
CA GLU A 365 5.41 -4.05 14.36
C GLU A 365 4.13 -3.36 14.82
N ARG A 366 2.98 -3.95 14.50
CA ARG A 366 1.66 -3.49 14.97
C ARG A 366 1.20 -4.28 16.18
N GLY A 367 0.43 -3.63 17.05
CA GLY A 367 -0.19 -4.28 18.21
C GLY A 367 0.83 -4.91 19.14
N LEU A 368 2.00 -4.26 19.33
CA LEU A 368 2.98 -4.69 20.33
C LEU A 368 2.41 -4.43 21.73
N PRO A 369 2.29 -5.46 22.60
CA PRO A 369 1.96 -5.24 23.99
C PRO A 369 3.10 -4.53 24.70
N VAL A 370 2.83 -3.93 25.84
CA VAL A 370 3.87 -3.30 26.68
C VAL A 370 4.91 -4.33 27.14
N LEU A 371 4.42 -5.49 27.61
CA LEU A 371 5.22 -6.67 27.98
C LEU A 371 4.64 -7.91 27.32
N GLY A 372 5.49 -8.85 26.95
CA GLY A 372 5.06 -10.19 26.51
C GLY A 372 4.44 -10.98 27.65
N ILE A 373 3.56 -11.92 27.31
CA ILE A 373 2.98 -12.84 28.28
C ILE A 373 3.97 -14.00 28.50
N PRO A 374 4.36 -14.32 29.75
CA PRO A 374 5.26 -15.42 30.00
C PRO A 374 4.74 -16.75 29.43
N GLY A 375 5.53 -17.39 28.57
CA GLY A 375 5.17 -18.63 27.89
C GLY A 375 4.53 -18.45 26.50
N GLU A 376 4.24 -17.24 26.08
CA GLU A 376 3.83 -16.93 24.71
C GLU A 376 5.03 -16.45 23.87
N PRO A 377 5.05 -16.72 22.56
CA PRO A 377 6.16 -16.31 21.69
C PRO A 377 6.19 -14.81 21.37
N LYS A 378 5.11 -14.06 21.68
CA LYS A 378 5.00 -12.64 21.36
C LYS A 378 5.64 -11.79 22.45
N GLU A 379 6.75 -11.12 22.09
CA GLU A 379 7.44 -10.17 22.94
C GLU A 379 6.72 -8.81 22.95
N GLY A 380 6.83 -8.09 24.08
CA GLY A 380 6.38 -6.71 24.19
C GLY A 380 7.47 -5.69 23.85
N ILE A 381 7.07 -4.40 23.81
CA ILE A 381 7.99 -3.27 23.56
C ILE A 381 9.17 -3.29 24.55
N VAL A 382 8.88 -3.49 25.85
CA VAL A 382 9.90 -3.50 26.91
C VAL A 382 10.84 -4.68 26.77
N ASP A 383 10.34 -5.87 26.40
CA ASP A 383 11.18 -7.05 26.15
C ASP A 383 12.16 -6.77 24.99
N LYS A 384 11.67 -6.20 23.91
CA LYS A 384 12.50 -5.82 22.75
C LYS A 384 13.53 -4.75 23.11
N MET A 385 13.19 -3.78 23.96
CA MET A 385 14.15 -2.79 24.45
C MET A 385 15.31 -3.45 25.21
N PHE A 386 15.04 -4.44 26.09
CA PHE A 386 16.10 -5.18 26.78
C PHE A 386 16.92 -6.05 25.84
N ASN A 387 16.28 -6.70 24.86
CA ASN A 387 16.98 -7.51 23.86
C ASN A 387 17.94 -6.65 23.02
N LEU A 388 17.48 -5.47 22.59
CA LEU A 388 18.32 -4.51 21.86
C LEU A 388 19.43 -3.92 22.75
N ALA A 389 19.14 -3.70 24.04
CA ALA A 389 20.16 -3.26 25.00
C ALA A 389 21.29 -4.28 25.14
N ALA A 390 20.97 -5.57 25.18
CA ALA A 390 21.97 -6.64 25.27
C ALA A 390 22.83 -6.78 24.00
N ILE A 391 22.29 -6.39 22.82
CA ILE A 391 23.01 -6.49 21.55
C ILE A 391 23.83 -5.23 21.25
N TYR A 392 23.21 -4.04 21.42
CA TYR A 392 23.74 -2.78 20.91
C TYR A 392 24.29 -1.85 21.99
N HIS A 393 24.12 -2.15 23.26
CA HIS A 393 24.61 -1.36 24.41
C HIS A 393 24.34 0.15 24.31
N PRO A 394 23.08 0.58 24.08
CA PRO A 394 22.77 1.97 23.81
C PRO A 394 22.97 2.86 25.04
N SER A 395 23.45 4.06 24.79
CA SER A 395 23.64 5.08 25.82
C SER A 395 22.33 5.66 26.33
N LEU A 396 21.31 5.76 25.45
CA LEU A 396 20.03 6.38 25.78
C LEU A 396 18.92 5.89 24.84
N TYR A 397 17.74 5.65 25.41
CA TYR A 397 16.47 5.48 24.69
C TYR A 397 15.67 6.79 24.74
N ILE A 398 15.19 7.24 23.60
CA ILE A 398 14.28 8.38 23.48
C ILE A 398 12.90 7.84 23.13
N VAL A 399 11.95 7.99 24.05
CA VAL A 399 10.61 7.42 23.90
C VAL A 399 9.61 8.57 23.73
N GLU A 400 8.79 8.51 22.69
CA GLU A 400 7.73 9.50 22.50
C GLU A 400 6.71 9.45 23.63
N ASP A 401 6.35 10.61 24.18
CA ASP A 401 5.36 10.75 25.26
C ASP A 401 3.93 10.66 24.67
N THR A 402 3.42 9.44 24.58
CA THR A 402 2.06 9.11 24.16
C THR A 402 1.23 8.55 25.32
N THR A 403 -0.02 8.19 25.10
CA THR A 403 -0.82 7.49 26.10
C THR A 403 -0.22 6.16 26.54
N MET A 404 0.65 5.55 25.71
CA MET A 404 1.36 4.30 25.99
C MET A 404 2.66 4.49 26.78
N SER A 405 3.22 5.70 26.86
CA SER A 405 4.50 5.94 27.53
C SER A 405 4.47 5.59 29.00
N ARG A 406 3.42 5.99 29.75
CA ARG A 406 3.29 5.67 31.17
C ARG A 406 3.28 4.18 31.48
N PRO A 407 2.45 3.33 30.82
CA PRO A 407 2.54 1.87 30.94
C PRO A 407 3.92 1.32 30.62
N ILE A 408 4.57 1.82 29.56
CA ILE A 408 5.93 1.39 29.16
C ILE A 408 6.94 1.71 30.28
N PHE A 409 6.93 2.92 30.85
CA PHE A 409 7.86 3.29 31.93
C PHE A 409 7.62 2.51 33.22
N GLN A 410 6.37 2.26 33.59
CA GLN A 410 6.04 1.42 34.75
C GLN A 410 6.56 -0.01 34.56
N ALA A 411 6.37 -0.57 33.37
CA ALA A 411 6.87 -1.88 33.01
C ALA A 411 8.41 -1.91 32.98
N LEU A 412 9.07 -0.90 32.37
CA LEU A 412 10.53 -0.77 32.37
C LEU A 412 11.10 -0.75 33.79
N MET A 413 10.54 0.09 34.67
CA MET A 413 11.00 0.15 36.07
C MET A 413 10.83 -1.17 36.81
N SER A 414 9.71 -1.87 36.57
CA SER A 414 9.44 -3.18 37.14
C SER A 414 10.45 -4.21 36.64
N GLU A 415 10.68 -4.25 35.31
CA GLU A 415 11.60 -5.18 34.67
C GLU A 415 13.07 -4.91 35.03
N CYS A 416 13.50 -3.66 35.12
CA CYS A 416 14.84 -3.32 35.61
C CYS A 416 15.09 -3.92 37.00
N ARG A 417 14.11 -3.80 37.90
CA ARG A 417 14.24 -4.39 39.27
C ARG A 417 14.19 -5.92 39.21
N ARG A 418 13.30 -6.50 38.45
CA ARG A 418 13.13 -7.97 38.33
C ARG A 418 14.37 -8.64 37.75
N ARG A 419 14.95 -8.03 36.70
CA ARG A 419 16.16 -8.54 36.01
C ARG A 419 17.46 -8.11 36.72
N ASN A 420 17.39 -7.20 37.68
CA ASN A 420 18.55 -6.49 38.26
C ASN A 420 19.45 -5.88 37.18
N ASP A 421 18.81 -5.34 36.12
CA ASP A 421 19.44 -4.78 34.93
C ASP A 421 18.94 -3.35 34.71
N PHE A 422 19.85 -2.38 34.79
CA PHE A 422 19.60 -0.96 34.60
C PHE A 422 20.31 -0.40 33.36
N SER A 423 20.59 -1.25 32.39
CA SER A 423 21.22 -0.89 31.10
C SER A 423 20.31 0.00 30.26
N VAL A 424 18.99 -0.19 30.35
CA VAL A 424 18.00 0.61 29.61
C VAL A 424 17.79 1.95 30.30
N ARG A 425 18.47 3.00 29.81
CA ARG A 425 18.29 4.40 30.23
C ARG A 425 17.39 5.11 29.23
N TRP A 426 16.36 5.82 29.67
CA TRP A 426 15.40 6.47 28.78
C TRP A 426 15.14 7.93 29.10
N ARG A 427 14.63 8.64 28.10
CA ARG A 427 14.13 10.01 28.17
C ARG A 427 12.80 10.10 27.45
N GLU A 428 11.82 10.79 28.03
CA GLU A 428 10.56 11.13 27.37
C GLU A 428 10.74 12.33 26.45
N GLU A 429 10.09 12.28 25.27
CA GLU A 429 10.01 13.38 24.32
C GLU A 429 8.55 13.66 23.97
N LYS A 430 8.10 14.90 24.13
CA LYS A 430 6.71 15.26 23.86
C LYS A 430 6.38 15.22 22.35
N PRO A 431 5.24 14.62 21.97
CA PRO A 431 4.78 14.70 20.60
C PRO A 431 4.47 16.15 20.21
N GLY A 432 4.81 16.52 18.99
CA GLY A 432 4.41 17.78 18.40
C GLY A 432 2.99 17.72 17.81
N THR A 433 2.45 18.89 17.44
CA THR A 433 1.31 18.93 16.48
C THR A 433 1.75 18.31 15.15
N ARG A 434 0.82 17.93 14.27
CA ARG A 434 1.18 17.36 12.95
C ARG A 434 2.18 18.23 12.17
N GLN A 435 1.97 19.54 12.13
CA GLN A 435 2.93 20.47 11.54
C GLN A 435 4.25 20.51 12.31
N GLY A 436 4.20 20.53 13.63
CA GLY A 436 5.39 20.48 14.48
C GLY A 436 6.16 19.16 14.35
N LYS A 437 5.49 18.03 14.04
CA LYS A 437 6.14 16.74 13.73
C LYS A 437 6.96 16.86 12.43
N LEU A 438 6.38 17.38 11.36
CA LEU A 438 7.08 17.61 10.10
C LEU A 438 8.29 18.54 10.28
N ASP A 439 8.09 19.69 10.95
CA ASP A 439 9.14 20.67 11.21
C ASP A 439 10.27 20.08 12.07
N ARG A 440 9.94 19.22 13.03
CA ARG A 440 10.91 18.52 13.88
C ARG A 440 11.75 17.55 13.07
N ILE A 441 11.10 16.64 12.32
CA ILE A 441 11.79 15.63 11.48
C ILE A 441 12.68 16.34 10.47
N GLN A 442 12.15 17.35 9.78
CA GLN A 442 12.91 18.15 8.84
C GLN A 442 14.09 18.86 9.51
N GLY A 443 13.86 19.51 10.65
CA GLY A 443 14.90 20.23 11.41
C GLY A 443 16.04 19.32 11.88
N VAL A 444 15.72 18.06 12.26
CA VAL A 444 16.72 17.09 12.71
C VAL A 444 17.46 16.44 11.56
N LEU A 445 16.75 16.06 10.49
CA LEU A 445 17.29 15.18 9.44
C LEU A 445 17.71 15.91 8.16
N ALA A 446 17.10 17.08 7.78
CA ALA A 446 17.30 17.65 6.46
C ALA A 446 18.76 17.98 6.15
N GLN A 447 19.44 18.72 7.04
CA GLN A 447 20.84 19.07 6.84
C GLN A 447 21.72 17.81 6.80
N ARG A 448 21.51 16.86 7.74
CA ARG A 448 22.28 15.62 7.84
C ARG A 448 22.10 14.73 6.62
N MET A 449 20.88 14.60 6.09
CA MET A 449 20.58 13.88 4.87
C MET A 449 21.23 14.54 3.64
N THR A 450 21.16 15.89 3.55
CA THR A 450 21.73 16.63 2.43
C THR A 450 23.24 16.49 2.33
N ILE A 451 23.95 16.52 3.45
CA ILE A 451 25.41 16.33 3.48
C ILE A 451 25.82 14.85 3.46
N GLY A 452 24.87 13.92 3.52
CA GLY A 452 25.11 12.49 3.48
C GLY A 452 25.66 11.90 4.76
N SER A 453 25.46 12.56 5.91
CA SER A 453 25.90 12.06 7.22
C SER A 453 24.97 11.01 7.83
N VAL A 454 23.75 10.81 7.30
CA VAL A 454 22.88 9.71 7.67
C VAL A 454 23.05 8.57 6.68
N LYS A 455 23.48 7.40 7.18
CA LYS A 455 23.77 6.22 6.39
C LYS A 455 22.88 5.07 6.83
N ILE A 456 22.24 4.42 5.88
CA ILE A 456 21.29 3.32 6.11
C ILE A 456 21.74 2.06 5.38
N LYS A 457 21.27 0.88 5.78
CA LYS A 457 21.54 -0.36 5.05
C LYS A 457 20.60 -0.50 3.86
N LYS A 458 21.05 -1.18 2.81
CA LYS A 458 20.20 -1.49 1.65
C LYS A 458 18.97 -2.32 2.01
N SER A 459 19.02 -3.10 3.10
CA SER A 459 17.91 -3.89 3.63
C SER A 459 16.85 -3.08 4.37
N HIS A 460 17.09 -1.81 4.67
CA HIS A 460 16.15 -0.95 5.42
C HIS A 460 15.07 -0.35 4.50
N TYR A 461 14.26 -1.21 3.90
CA TYR A 461 13.33 -0.84 2.83
C TYR A 461 12.21 0.10 3.25
N ASP A 462 11.60 -0.14 4.43
CA ASP A 462 10.53 0.74 4.91
C ASP A 462 11.08 2.14 5.22
N LEU A 463 12.27 2.24 5.80
CA LEU A 463 12.93 3.52 6.04
C LEU A 463 13.27 4.25 4.73
N GLN A 464 13.79 3.55 3.72
CA GLN A 464 14.04 4.13 2.39
C GLN A 464 12.75 4.70 1.81
N HIS A 465 11.66 3.94 1.91
CA HIS A 465 10.36 4.35 1.44
C HIS A 465 9.89 5.61 2.18
N GLU A 466 9.88 5.60 3.50
CA GLU A 466 9.46 6.76 4.30
C GLU A 466 10.33 7.99 4.08
N ILE A 467 11.64 7.85 3.87
CA ILE A 467 12.54 8.98 3.53
C ILE A 467 12.13 9.64 2.21
N VAL A 468 11.98 8.84 1.13
CA VAL A 468 11.67 9.41 -0.21
C VAL A 468 10.25 9.94 -0.33
N THR A 469 9.43 9.70 0.65
CA THR A 469 8.00 9.97 0.65
C THR A 469 7.62 10.95 1.75
N PHE A 470 8.60 11.34 2.55
CA PHE A 470 8.40 12.24 3.67
C PHE A 470 7.88 13.61 3.22
N GLY A 471 6.67 13.96 3.66
CA GLY A 471 6.01 15.21 3.32
C GLY A 471 4.63 15.37 3.98
N PRO A 472 3.94 16.50 3.74
CA PRO A 472 2.69 16.86 4.44
C PRO A 472 1.52 15.87 4.31
N ARG A 473 1.56 14.99 3.30
CA ARG A 473 0.48 14.02 2.96
C ARG A 473 0.89 12.57 3.09
N MET A 474 1.94 12.31 3.84
CA MET A 474 2.44 10.97 4.07
C MET A 474 1.45 10.10 4.84
N ALA A 475 1.28 8.84 4.41
CA ALA A 475 0.35 7.90 5.04
C ALA A 475 0.93 7.27 6.33
N HIS A 476 2.24 7.00 6.32
CA HIS A 476 2.98 6.42 7.45
C HIS A 476 4.35 7.09 7.56
N ASP A 477 4.69 7.59 8.73
CA ASP A 477 5.95 8.27 9.05
C ASP A 477 6.61 7.73 10.33
N ASP A 478 6.19 6.54 10.79
CA ASP A 478 6.58 5.98 12.08
C ASP A 478 8.08 5.67 12.14
N VAL A 479 8.66 5.14 11.04
CA VAL A 479 10.08 4.74 10.99
C VAL A 479 11.00 5.97 10.92
N ILE A 480 10.66 6.95 10.09
CA ILE A 480 11.44 8.20 9.98
C ILE A 480 11.30 9.06 11.26
N ASP A 481 10.15 8.99 11.94
CA ASP A 481 9.95 9.69 13.20
C ASP A 481 10.80 9.08 14.32
N ALA A 482 10.79 7.76 14.47
CA ALA A 482 11.67 7.06 15.40
C ALA A 482 13.16 7.34 15.11
N LEU A 483 13.54 7.45 13.82
CA LEU A 483 14.88 7.89 13.42
C LEU A 483 15.17 9.31 13.91
N ALA A 484 14.23 10.25 13.73
CA ALA A 484 14.42 11.62 14.18
C ALA A 484 14.56 11.72 15.71
N TYR A 485 13.80 10.93 16.48
CA TYR A 485 13.96 10.83 17.93
C TYR A 485 15.34 10.34 18.32
N ALA A 486 15.83 9.25 17.72
CA ALA A 486 17.15 8.70 18.01
C ALA A 486 18.27 9.71 17.69
N VAL A 487 18.17 10.41 16.55
CA VAL A 487 19.19 11.35 16.08
C VAL A 487 19.19 12.66 16.86
N LYS A 488 18.04 13.11 17.36
CA LYS A 488 17.91 14.40 18.05
C LYS A 488 18.85 14.56 19.26
N TYR A 489 19.07 13.47 19.99
CA TYR A 489 19.92 13.45 21.20
C TYR A 489 21.23 12.69 21.00
N ALA A 490 21.50 12.27 19.76
CA ALA A 490 22.73 11.58 19.46
C ALA A 490 23.96 12.51 19.53
N TYR A 491 25.01 12.05 20.18
CA TYR A 491 26.28 12.76 20.29
C TYR A 491 27.45 11.81 20.04
N PRO A 492 28.57 12.32 19.46
CA PRO A 492 29.74 11.52 19.17
C PRO A 492 30.42 11.01 20.43
N PRO A 493 31.20 9.92 20.34
CA PRO A 493 32.04 9.46 21.41
C PRO A 493 33.09 10.53 21.76
N GLN A 494 33.31 10.77 23.04
CA GLN A 494 34.26 11.75 23.53
C GLN A 494 35.48 11.04 24.13
N ASN A 495 36.67 11.62 23.92
CA ASN A 495 37.93 11.20 24.55
C ASN A 495 38.39 9.76 24.21
N VAL A 496 38.19 9.33 22.98
CA VAL A 496 38.79 8.10 22.46
C VAL A 496 40.22 8.41 22.00
N THR A 497 41.21 7.72 22.54
CA THR A 497 42.61 7.83 22.10
C THR A 497 42.99 6.51 21.45
N VAL A 498 43.55 6.56 20.25
CA VAL A 498 44.17 5.40 19.59
C VAL A 498 45.58 5.24 20.18
N GLN A 499 45.89 4.07 20.72
CA GLN A 499 47.27 3.75 21.17
C GLN A 499 48.12 3.36 19.96
N GLU A 500 49.45 3.39 20.12
CA GLU A 500 50.41 3.02 19.06
C GLU A 500 50.23 1.55 18.57
N ASP A 501 49.60 0.69 19.38
CA ASP A 501 49.24 -0.69 19.01
C ASP A 501 47.90 -0.84 18.24
N GLY A 502 47.25 0.30 17.92
CA GLY A 502 45.96 0.33 17.23
C GLY A 502 44.75 0.11 18.16
N SER A 503 44.93 -0.04 19.47
CA SER A 503 43.83 -0.17 20.42
C SER A 503 43.21 1.18 20.77
N HIS A 504 41.86 1.19 20.93
CA HIS A 504 41.11 2.38 21.33
C HIS A 504 40.86 2.37 22.84
N ILE A 505 41.24 3.42 23.55
CA ILE A 505 40.97 3.56 24.98
C ILE A 505 40.17 4.84 25.25
N ARG A 506 39.08 4.69 26.03
CA ARG A 506 38.33 5.83 26.55
C ARG A 506 39.13 6.46 27.69
N LYS A 507 39.56 7.74 27.56
CA LYS A 507 40.09 8.48 28.72
C LYS A 507 38.95 8.61 29.72
N GLN A 508 39.18 8.09 30.95
CA GLN A 508 38.29 8.37 32.07
C GLN A 508 38.33 9.87 32.37
N GLY A 509 37.37 10.60 31.77
CA GLY A 509 37.05 11.95 32.23
C GLY A 509 36.30 11.82 33.53
N SER A 510 36.69 12.60 34.55
CA SER A 510 35.93 12.72 35.80
C SER A 510 34.44 12.93 35.46
N PRO A 511 33.50 12.23 36.11
CA PRO A 511 32.09 12.39 35.87
C PRO A 511 31.67 13.82 36.19
N LYS A 512 31.52 14.67 35.19
CA LYS A 512 30.76 15.90 35.36
C LYS A 512 29.32 15.49 35.50
N SER A 513 28.83 15.53 36.72
CA SER A 513 27.42 15.36 37.04
C SER A 513 26.61 16.41 36.30
N TRP A 514 25.97 15.99 35.20
CA TRP A 514 24.86 16.72 34.65
C TRP A 514 23.60 16.28 35.42
N ILE A 515 23.39 16.94 36.56
CA ILE A 515 22.11 16.96 37.24
C ILE A 515 21.20 17.77 36.31
N ILE A 516 20.25 17.10 35.68
CA ILE A 516 19.19 17.74 34.96
C ILE A 516 18.06 17.97 35.96
N ALA A 517 17.72 19.24 36.18
CA ALA A 517 16.51 19.67 36.86
C ALA A 517 15.27 19.44 35.98
#